data_32c29b0662e440df4941438a8c2bced9
#
_entry.id   32c29b0662e440df4941438a8c2bced9
#
_cell.length_a   1.000
_cell.length_b   1.000
_cell.length_c   1.000
_cell.angle_alpha   90.00
_cell.angle_beta   90.00
_cell.angle_gamma   90.00
#
_symmetry.space_group_name_H-M   'P 1'
#
loop_
_entity.id
_entity.type
_entity.pdbx_description
1 polymer ?
#
loop_
_entity_poly.entity_id
_entity_poly.type
_entity_poly.pdbx_seq_one_letter_code
_entity_poly.pdbx_strand_id
1 'polypeptide(L)'
;MSMDGLQERIRKRKCALIVDLTVLPGALPKEYGEVPFVQGYCAYIRALLKGLKGMVPGVRFSLGLFSLLGGEALSQLPGLTREAGELGYYVLLETPQLNGQALAEFTAQTLLGTESPYHCDGVQIPFYSGSDVLTPFLPYCEKEKKDVFVCVRTPNRSAPELQDLLTGSRLVHMAAANRVSRYAQGLQGKYGYARVGLLASAGAADSLRSLREKYPGLFLLADGLDYPSANLKNVSLAFDKLGRGAAYCSGEMITLAWRQKPDMDPVEAALAEVRRQQKGLGRYLTFL
;
A
#
# COMPACT_ATOMS: atom_id res chain seq x y z
N MET A 1 -9.15 -0.59 12.29
CA MET A 1 -9.58 0.56 11.46
C MET A 1 -10.02 0.04 10.11
N SER A 2 -10.51 0.89 9.18
CA SER A 2 -11.08 0.41 7.93
C SER A 2 -10.79 1.37 6.79
N MET A 3 -11.15 1.00 5.57
CA MET A 3 -11.11 1.85 4.37
C MET A 3 -11.75 3.23 4.65
N ASP A 4 -12.83 3.28 5.44
CA ASP A 4 -13.41 4.53 5.91
C ASP A 4 -12.44 5.35 6.77
N GLY A 5 -11.73 4.69 7.68
CA GLY A 5 -10.72 5.33 8.51
C GLY A 5 -9.52 5.84 7.71
N LEU A 6 -9.12 5.13 6.64
CA LEU A 6 -8.10 5.61 5.70
C LEU A 6 -8.60 6.84 4.95
N GLN A 7 -9.84 6.82 4.42
CA GLN A 7 -10.44 7.96 3.72
C GLN A 7 -10.54 9.21 4.63
N GLU A 8 -10.90 9.04 5.91
CA GLU A 8 -10.94 10.14 6.87
C GLU A 8 -9.57 10.77 7.11
N ARG A 9 -8.52 9.94 7.23
CA ARG A 9 -7.15 10.42 7.39
C ARG A 9 -6.67 11.17 6.16
N ILE A 10 -6.97 10.66 4.96
CA ILE A 10 -6.65 11.33 3.70
C ILE A 10 -7.27 12.73 3.68
N ARG A 11 -8.57 12.83 3.99
CA ARG A 11 -9.27 14.11 4.04
C ARG A 11 -8.68 15.06 5.08
N LYS A 12 -8.48 14.59 6.31
CA LYS A 12 -7.97 15.40 7.43
C LYS A 12 -6.55 15.92 7.17
N ARG A 13 -5.71 15.09 6.56
CA ARG A 13 -4.29 15.41 6.29
C ARG A 13 -4.09 16.05 4.92
N LYS A 14 -5.11 16.06 4.09
CA LYS A 14 -5.04 16.49 2.66
C LYS A 14 -3.88 15.80 1.93
N CYS A 15 -3.68 14.53 2.23
CA CYS A 15 -2.59 13.68 1.74
C CYS A 15 -3.11 12.26 1.55
N ALA A 16 -2.89 11.68 0.37
CA ALA A 16 -3.31 10.32 0.04
C ALA A 16 -2.12 9.33 -0.07
N LEU A 17 -0.94 9.73 0.42
CA LEU A 17 0.28 8.96 0.35
C LEU A 17 0.34 7.91 1.46
N ILE A 18 0.49 6.65 1.10
CA ILE A 18 0.94 5.58 1.98
C ILE A 18 2.45 5.41 1.73
N VAL A 19 3.26 5.67 2.75
CA VAL A 19 4.71 5.53 2.63
C VAL A 19 5.09 4.05 2.73
N ASP A 20 5.72 3.54 1.68
CA ASP A 20 6.33 2.21 1.71
C ASP A 20 7.67 2.28 2.44
N LEU A 21 7.76 1.52 3.53
CA LEU A 21 8.93 1.51 4.40
C LEU A 21 9.95 0.41 4.02
N THR A 22 9.89 -0.05 2.77
CA THR A 22 10.86 -1.01 2.23
C THR A 22 12.20 -0.30 1.96
N VAL A 23 13.26 -0.72 2.66
CA VAL A 23 14.64 -0.28 2.43
C VAL A 23 15.54 -1.51 2.33
N LEU A 24 16.21 -1.65 1.20
CA LEU A 24 17.06 -2.82 0.94
C LEU A 24 18.43 -2.70 1.63
N PRO A 25 19.12 -3.85 1.91
CA PRO A 25 20.51 -3.83 2.36
C PRO A 25 21.40 -2.96 1.48
N GLY A 26 22.25 -2.13 2.10
CA GLY A 26 23.11 -1.16 1.41
C GLY A 26 22.41 0.17 1.05
N ALA A 27 21.14 0.34 1.41
CA ALA A 27 20.35 1.55 1.12
C ALA A 27 20.05 2.41 2.37
N LEU A 28 20.61 2.07 3.54
CA LEU A 28 20.46 2.88 4.75
C LEU A 28 21.32 4.16 4.68
N PRO A 29 20.87 5.27 5.30
CA PRO A 29 21.73 6.41 5.57
C PRO A 29 22.92 5.98 6.44
N LYS A 30 24.07 6.68 6.28
CA LYS A 30 25.32 6.31 6.94
C LYS A 30 25.18 6.14 8.45
N GLU A 31 24.50 7.03 9.12
CA GLU A 31 24.29 7.02 10.57
C GLU A 31 23.51 5.80 11.09
N TYR A 32 22.68 5.19 10.22
CA TYR A 32 21.97 3.94 10.53
C TYR A 32 22.69 2.70 9.98
N GLY A 33 23.71 2.89 9.14
CA GLY A 33 24.49 1.83 8.51
C GLY A 33 25.72 1.38 9.30
N GLU A 34 26.05 2.05 10.42
CA GLU A 34 27.21 1.74 11.27
C GLU A 34 27.00 0.55 12.22
N VAL A 35 25.79 0.02 12.25
CA VAL A 35 25.37 -1.15 13.05
C VAL A 35 24.86 -2.26 12.14
N PRO A 36 24.61 -3.49 12.64
CA PRO A 36 24.01 -4.56 11.86
C PRO A 36 22.73 -4.10 11.16
N PHE A 37 22.53 -4.52 9.91
CA PHE A 37 21.47 -3.97 9.04
C PHE A 37 20.08 -3.96 9.68
N VAL A 38 19.67 -5.06 10.31
CA VAL A 38 18.33 -5.16 10.94
C VAL A 38 18.14 -4.10 12.03
N GLN A 39 19.17 -3.90 12.86
CA GLN A 39 19.15 -2.90 13.92
C GLN A 39 19.05 -1.48 13.34
N GLY A 40 19.92 -1.15 12.38
CA GLY A 40 19.91 0.15 11.70
C GLY A 40 18.61 0.41 10.92
N TYR A 41 18.13 -0.61 10.22
CA TYR A 41 16.85 -0.55 9.51
C TYR A 41 15.68 -0.23 10.46
N CYS A 42 15.56 -0.97 11.55
CA CYS A 42 14.49 -0.71 12.54
C CYS A 42 14.61 0.67 13.18
N ALA A 43 15.84 1.14 13.46
CA ALA A 43 16.06 2.48 13.99
C ALA A 43 15.65 3.57 13.00
N TYR A 44 16.03 3.41 11.73
CA TYR A 44 15.64 4.36 10.66
C TYR A 44 14.13 4.38 10.44
N ILE A 45 13.47 3.21 10.39
CA ILE A 45 12.02 3.13 10.25
C ILE A 45 11.31 3.83 11.42
N ARG A 46 11.76 3.64 12.66
CA ARG A 46 11.22 4.35 13.83
C ARG A 46 11.40 5.86 13.75
N ALA A 47 12.55 6.32 13.25
CA ALA A 47 12.79 7.75 13.02
C ALA A 47 11.84 8.32 11.96
N LEU A 48 11.65 7.62 10.84
CA LEU A 48 10.68 7.99 9.81
C LEU A 48 9.25 8.01 10.35
N LEU A 49 8.81 6.98 11.10
CA LEU A 49 7.49 6.93 11.70
C LEU A 49 7.22 8.14 12.63
N LYS A 50 8.21 8.52 13.44
CA LYS A 50 8.09 9.70 14.33
C LYS A 50 8.02 11.00 13.53
N GLY A 51 8.91 11.18 12.54
CA GLY A 51 8.98 12.39 11.73
C GLY A 51 7.74 12.60 10.85
N LEU A 52 7.22 11.53 10.25
CA LEU A 52 6.06 11.56 9.35
C LEU A 52 4.71 11.64 10.09
N LYS A 53 4.70 11.59 11.43
CA LYS A 53 3.47 11.61 12.24
C LYS A 53 2.58 12.80 11.87
N GLY A 54 1.32 12.51 11.55
CA GLY A 54 0.34 13.52 11.18
C GLY A 54 0.44 14.06 9.75
N MET A 55 1.50 13.74 8.99
CA MET A 55 1.69 14.19 7.61
C MET A 55 1.03 13.23 6.60
N VAL A 56 1.22 11.93 6.75
CA VAL A 56 0.70 10.91 5.84
C VAL A 56 -0.37 10.04 6.51
N PRO A 57 -1.39 9.55 5.78
CA PRO A 57 -2.48 8.76 6.34
C PRO A 57 -2.07 7.36 6.76
N GLY A 58 -1.05 6.77 6.14
CA GLY A 58 -0.64 5.39 6.37
C GLY A 58 0.78 5.08 5.97
N VAL A 59 1.19 3.88 6.37
CA VAL A 59 2.47 3.28 6.05
C VAL A 59 2.28 1.83 5.60
N ARG A 60 3.18 1.34 4.75
CA ARG A 60 3.22 -0.05 4.29
C ARG A 60 4.51 -0.70 4.75
N PHE A 61 4.40 -1.94 5.26
CA PHE A 61 5.51 -2.83 5.55
C PHE A 61 5.45 -4.04 4.62
N SER A 62 6.60 -4.54 4.16
CA SER A 62 6.68 -5.75 3.36
C SER A 62 7.03 -6.97 4.23
N LEU A 63 6.06 -7.84 4.47
CA LEU A 63 6.30 -9.11 5.18
C LEU A 63 7.33 -9.97 4.42
N GLY A 64 7.35 -9.88 3.07
CA GLY A 64 8.33 -10.56 2.24
C GLY A 64 9.77 -10.11 2.55
N LEU A 65 10.01 -8.79 2.65
CA LEU A 65 11.33 -8.26 3.01
C LEU A 65 11.76 -8.77 4.40
N PHE A 66 10.90 -8.62 5.41
CA PHE A 66 11.22 -9.07 6.77
C PHE A 66 11.53 -10.57 6.84
N SER A 67 10.81 -11.39 6.06
CA SER A 67 11.07 -12.83 5.97
C SER A 67 12.43 -13.13 5.34
N LEU A 68 12.82 -12.41 4.29
CA LEU A 68 14.12 -12.57 3.61
C LEU A 68 15.30 -12.08 4.46
N LEU A 69 15.09 -11.11 5.33
CA LEU A 69 16.09 -10.64 6.29
C LEU A 69 16.29 -11.59 7.48
N GLY A 70 15.45 -12.62 7.61
CA GLY A 70 15.58 -13.68 8.61
C GLY A 70 14.80 -13.44 9.90
N GLY A 71 14.93 -14.39 10.83
CA GLY A 71 14.14 -14.45 12.07
C GLY A 71 14.29 -13.23 12.96
N GLU A 72 15.48 -12.65 13.05
CA GLU A 72 15.72 -11.43 13.81
C GLU A 72 14.84 -10.26 13.29
N ALA A 73 14.87 -10.00 11.98
CA ALA A 73 14.06 -8.97 11.37
C ALA A 73 12.56 -9.26 11.54
N LEU A 74 12.15 -10.49 11.26
CA LEU A 74 10.74 -10.89 11.35
C LEU A 74 10.18 -10.68 12.78
N SER A 75 10.99 -10.92 13.81
CA SER A 75 10.61 -10.70 15.22
C SER A 75 10.38 -9.20 15.56
N GLN A 76 10.96 -8.27 14.80
CA GLN A 76 10.77 -6.84 15.01
C GLN A 76 9.47 -6.31 14.39
N LEU A 77 8.92 -6.97 13.38
CA LEU A 77 7.77 -6.46 12.62
C LEU A 77 6.52 -6.23 13.48
N PRO A 78 6.14 -7.12 14.43
CA PRO A 78 5.00 -6.86 15.33
C PRO A 78 5.15 -5.57 16.15
N GLY A 79 6.35 -5.29 16.66
CA GLY A 79 6.65 -4.06 17.38
C GLY A 79 6.50 -2.82 16.51
N LEU A 80 7.06 -2.85 15.30
CA LEU A 80 6.99 -1.73 14.34
C LEU A 80 5.56 -1.43 13.89
N THR A 81 4.77 -2.45 13.61
CA THR A 81 3.35 -2.27 13.19
C THR A 81 2.51 -1.72 14.34
N ARG A 82 2.76 -2.16 15.58
CA ARG A 82 2.12 -1.60 16.78
C ARG A 82 2.48 -0.14 16.97
N GLU A 83 3.77 0.21 16.95
CA GLU A 83 4.26 1.59 17.06
C GLU A 83 3.62 2.49 15.98
N ALA A 84 3.52 2.01 14.74
CA ALA A 84 2.85 2.75 13.67
C ALA A 84 1.36 2.98 13.95
N GLY A 85 0.65 1.98 14.45
CA GLY A 85 -0.76 2.10 14.85
C GLY A 85 -0.97 3.11 15.99
N GLU A 86 -0.13 3.07 17.02
CA GLU A 86 -0.14 4.01 18.17
C GLU A 86 0.15 5.46 17.73
N LEU A 87 0.99 5.66 16.72
CA LEU A 87 1.24 6.95 16.09
C LEU A 87 0.08 7.45 15.21
N GLY A 88 -0.95 6.62 15.00
CA GLY A 88 -2.17 6.95 14.28
C GLY A 88 -2.11 6.75 12.77
N TYR A 89 -1.18 5.94 12.26
CA TYR A 89 -1.15 5.53 10.86
C TYR A 89 -2.22 4.47 10.55
N TYR A 90 -2.66 4.43 9.32
CA TYR A 90 -3.22 3.21 8.71
C TYR A 90 -2.06 2.28 8.38
N VAL A 91 -2.06 1.07 8.92
CA VAL A 91 -0.98 0.11 8.77
C VAL A 91 -1.37 -0.93 7.71
N LEU A 92 -0.65 -0.94 6.59
CA LEU A 92 -0.79 -1.90 5.50
C LEU A 92 0.36 -2.90 5.53
N LEU A 93 0.06 -4.19 5.47
CA LEU A 93 1.06 -5.25 5.26
C LEU A 93 0.99 -5.79 3.84
N GLU A 94 2.10 -5.76 3.13
CA GLU A 94 2.25 -6.51 1.88
C GLU A 94 2.59 -7.96 2.19
N THR A 95 1.76 -8.89 1.67
CA THR A 95 2.03 -10.33 1.82
C THR A 95 2.97 -10.83 0.72
N PRO A 96 3.75 -11.89 0.99
CA PRO A 96 4.44 -12.62 -0.05
C PRO A 96 3.44 -13.30 -1.00
N GLN A 97 3.95 -13.96 -2.04
CA GLN A 97 3.14 -14.72 -2.99
C GLN A 97 2.31 -15.80 -2.27
N LEU A 98 1.01 -15.83 -2.54
CA LEU A 98 0.07 -16.83 -2.04
C LEU A 98 -0.26 -17.82 -3.17
N ASN A 99 0.04 -19.09 -2.98
CA ASN A 99 -0.08 -20.12 -4.01
C ASN A 99 -1.13 -21.20 -3.66
N GLY A 100 -2.22 -20.81 -3.05
CA GLY A 100 -3.32 -21.72 -2.76
C GLY A 100 -4.08 -21.38 -1.48
N GLN A 101 -5.23 -22.05 -1.33
CA GLN A 101 -6.22 -21.73 -0.31
C GLN A 101 -5.67 -21.93 1.11
N ALA A 102 -5.04 -23.06 1.42
CA ALA A 102 -4.57 -23.37 2.78
C ALA A 102 -3.57 -22.32 3.30
N LEU A 103 -2.62 -21.90 2.45
CA LEU A 103 -1.67 -20.84 2.83
C LEU A 103 -2.39 -19.49 2.98
N ALA A 104 -3.35 -19.20 2.13
CA ALA A 104 -4.14 -17.96 2.22
C ALA A 104 -5.00 -17.93 3.50
N GLU A 105 -5.63 -19.04 3.88
CA GLU A 105 -6.38 -19.19 5.14
C GLU A 105 -5.48 -18.93 6.36
N PHE A 106 -4.34 -19.60 6.41
CA PHE A 106 -3.39 -19.40 7.51
C PHE A 106 -2.84 -17.97 7.54
N THR A 107 -2.54 -17.38 6.38
CA THR A 107 -2.09 -15.98 6.27
C THR A 107 -3.16 -15.01 6.74
N ALA A 108 -4.42 -15.20 6.32
CA ALA A 108 -5.53 -14.34 6.73
C ALA A 108 -5.73 -14.38 8.26
N GLN A 109 -5.72 -15.60 8.84
CA GLN A 109 -5.83 -15.78 10.29
C GLN A 109 -4.66 -15.11 11.04
N THR A 110 -3.43 -15.34 10.57
CA THR A 110 -2.22 -14.81 11.21
C THR A 110 -2.14 -13.29 11.16
N LEU A 111 -2.52 -12.68 10.04
CA LEU A 111 -2.37 -11.24 9.86
C LEU A 111 -3.58 -10.42 10.31
N LEU A 112 -4.80 -10.94 10.16
CA LEU A 112 -6.03 -10.20 10.38
C LEU A 112 -6.87 -10.72 11.56
N GLY A 113 -6.54 -11.87 12.11
CA GLY A 113 -7.24 -12.43 13.26
C GLY A 113 -7.12 -11.55 14.51
N THR A 114 -8.04 -11.73 15.47
CA THR A 114 -8.06 -10.99 16.74
C THR A 114 -6.79 -11.14 17.57
N GLU A 115 -6.15 -12.30 17.48
CA GLU A 115 -4.89 -12.63 18.16
C GLU A 115 -3.64 -12.32 17.32
N SER A 116 -3.79 -11.60 16.20
CA SER A 116 -2.68 -11.25 15.33
C SER A 116 -1.65 -10.38 16.05
N PRO A 117 -0.36 -10.75 16.04
CA PRO A 117 0.68 -9.90 16.60
C PRO A 117 1.00 -8.67 15.74
N TYR A 118 0.54 -8.64 14.48
CA TYR A 118 0.98 -7.65 13.49
C TYR A 118 0.20 -6.34 13.50
N HIS A 119 -0.88 -6.20 14.26
CA HIS A 119 -1.63 -4.95 14.42
C HIS A 119 -1.89 -4.15 13.14
N CYS A 120 -2.12 -4.82 11.99
CA CYS A 120 -2.40 -4.15 10.74
C CYS A 120 -3.90 -3.85 10.54
N ASP A 121 -4.19 -2.79 9.78
CA ASP A 121 -5.53 -2.40 9.39
C ASP A 121 -5.98 -3.09 8.12
N GLY A 122 -5.03 -3.42 7.25
CA GLY A 122 -5.27 -4.11 6.00
C GLY A 122 -4.05 -4.84 5.47
N VAL A 123 -4.29 -5.65 4.46
CA VAL A 123 -3.24 -6.40 3.75
C VAL A 123 -3.30 -6.15 2.25
N GLN A 124 -2.15 -6.26 1.60
CA GLN A 124 -2.02 -6.32 0.15
C GLN A 124 -1.74 -7.77 -0.24
N ILE A 125 -2.53 -8.33 -1.16
CA ILE A 125 -2.38 -9.70 -1.61
C ILE A 125 -2.22 -9.79 -3.14
N PRO A 126 -1.45 -10.76 -3.66
CA PRO A 126 -1.44 -11.09 -5.08
C PRO A 126 -2.75 -11.79 -5.48
N PHE A 127 -3.12 -11.77 -6.79
CA PHE A 127 -4.39 -12.36 -7.24
C PHE A 127 -4.24 -13.38 -8.39
N TYR A 128 -3.08 -13.49 -9.00
CA TYR A 128 -2.92 -14.32 -10.19
C TYR A 128 -2.98 -15.84 -9.93
N SER A 129 -3.08 -16.25 -8.66
CA SER A 129 -3.46 -17.62 -8.26
C SER A 129 -4.98 -17.85 -8.20
N GLY A 130 -5.79 -16.83 -8.52
CA GLY A 130 -7.25 -16.92 -8.55
C GLY A 130 -7.95 -16.52 -7.25
N SER A 131 -9.25 -16.84 -7.15
CA SER A 131 -10.09 -16.41 -6.01
C SER A 131 -9.75 -17.12 -4.70
N ASP A 132 -9.12 -18.27 -4.74
CA ASP A 132 -8.73 -19.06 -3.58
C ASP A 132 -7.79 -18.30 -2.63
N VAL A 133 -7.05 -17.33 -3.15
CA VAL A 133 -6.17 -16.47 -2.34
C VAL A 133 -6.88 -15.24 -1.78
N LEU A 134 -8.09 -14.92 -2.22
CA LEU A 134 -8.88 -13.80 -1.73
C LEU A 134 -9.97 -14.23 -0.74
N THR A 135 -10.68 -15.31 -1.05
CA THR A 135 -11.86 -15.73 -0.26
C THR A 135 -11.59 -15.93 1.22
N PRO A 136 -10.41 -16.43 1.68
CA PRO A 136 -10.12 -16.58 3.09
C PRO A 136 -10.05 -15.25 3.88
N PHE A 137 -9.80 -14.13 3.20
CA PHE A 137 -9.70 -12.82 3.84
C PHE A 137 -11.06 -12.14 4.06
N LEU A 138 -12.10 -12.54 3.30
CA LEU A 138 -13.41 -11.87 3.31
C LEU A 138 -14.09 -11.88 4.68
N PRO A 139 -14.07 -12.97 5.49
CA PRO A 139 -14.64 -12.98 6.83
C PRO A 139 -14.04 -11.89 7.74
N TYR A 140 -12.76 -11.58 7.59
CA TYR A 140 -12.08 -10.52 8.37
C TYR A 140 -12.49 -9.13 7.90
N CYS A 141 -12.77 -8.95 6.61
CA CYS A 141 -13.34 -7.71 6.08
C CYS A 141 -14.73 -7.46 6.66
N GLU A 142 -15.56 -8.47 6.76
CA GLU A 142 -16.93 -8.37 7.24
C GLU A 142 -16.99 -8.18 8.77
N LYS A 143 -16.35 -9.07 9.53
CA LYS A 143 -16.46 -9.15 10.99
C LYS A 143 -15.49 -8.21 11.70
N GLU A 144 -14.21 -8.25 11.33
CA GLU A 144 -13.13 -7.51 12.02
C GLU A 144 -12.87 -6.12 11.43
N LYS A 145 -13.65 -5.75 10.38
CA LYS A 145 -13.49 -4.46 9.69
C LYS A 145 -12.08 -4.23 9.13
N LYS A 146 -11.41 -5.30 8.73
CA LYS A 146 -10.10 -5.25 8.07
C LYS A 146 -10.28 -4.97 6.57
N ASP A 147 -9.21 -4.53 5.92
CA ASP A 147 -9.23 -4.22 4.49
C ASP A 147 -8.27 -5.11 3.71
N VAL A 148 -8.61 -5.37 2.45
CA VAL A 148 -7.76 -6.14 1.53
C VAL A 148 -7.58 -5.37 0.24
N PHE A 149 -6.33 -5.08 -0.13
CA PHE A 149 -5.96 -4.54 -1.44
C PHE A 149 -5.47 -5.67 -2.33
N VAL A 150 -6.19 -5.93 -3.40
CA VAL A 150 -5.92 -7.02 -4.33
C VAL A 150 -5.11 -6.48 -5.51
N CYS A 151 -3.88 -6.99 -5.68
CA CYS A 151 -3.00 -6.58 -6.76
C CYS A 151 -3.47 -7.17 -8.10
N VAL A 152 -4.05 -6.33 -8.94
CA VAL A 152 -4.50 -6.71 -10.29
C VAL A 152 -3.56 -6.24 -11.38
N ARG A 153 -2.76 -5.15 -11.14
CA ARG A 153 -1.79 -4.64 -12.10
C ARG A 153 -0.54 -4.16 -11.38
N THR A 154 0.53 -4.94 -11.49
CA THR A 154 1.81 -4.66 -10.81
C THR A 154 2.58 -3.51 -11.48
N PRO A 155 3.46 -2.77 -10.75
CA PRO A 155 4.16 -1.62 -11.30
C PRO A 155 5.41 -1.96 -12.13
N ASN A 156 5.90 -3.20 -12.08
CA ASN A 156 7.13 -3.61 -12.73
C ASN A 156 7.04 -3.54 -14.28
N ARG A 157 8.20 -3.35 -14.92
CA ARG A 157 8.33 -3.16 -16.37
C ARG A 157 7.70 -4.28 -17.20
N SER A 158 7.87 -5.54 -16.79
CA SER A 158 7.39 -6.72 -17.52
C SER A 158 5.91 -7.05 -17.24
N ALA A 159 5.22 -6.27 -16.44
CA ALA A 159 3.80 -6.52 -16.15
C ALA A 159 2.91 -6.60 -17.42
N PRO A 160 3.14 -5.81 -18.50
CA PRO A 160 2.38 -5.93 -19.75
C PRO A 160 2.48 -7.29 -20.43
N GLU A 161 3.59 -8.01 -20.26
CA GLU A 161 3.81 -9.31 -20.90
C GLU A 161 2.72 -10.35 -20.55
N LEU A 162 2.11 -10.21 -19.37
CA LEU A 162 1.02 -11.08 -18.92
C LEU A 162 -0.27 -10.29 -18.66
N GLN A 163 -0.16 -9.16 -17.99
CA GLN A 163 -1.32 -8.49 -17.39
C GLN A 163 -2.09 -7.62 -18.39
N ASP A 164 -1.45 -7.26 -19.51
CA ASP A 164 -2.07 -6.52 -20.61
C ASP A 164 -2.39 -7.41 -21.81
N LEU A 165 -2.26 -8.74 -21.69
CA LEU A 165 -2.75 -9.67 -22.70
C LEU A 165 -4.28 -9.63 -22.77
N LEU A 166 -4.82 -9.86 -23.98
CA LEU A 166 -6.26 -9.99 -24.17
C LEU A 166 -6.74 -11.41 -23.80
N THR A 167 -7.78 -11.46 -22.97
CA THR A 167 -8.55 -12.68 -22.72
C THR A 167 -9.99 -12.42 -23.18
N GLY A 168 -10.32 -12.91 -24.37
CA GLY A 168 -11.52 -12.50 -25.08
C GLY A 168 -11.46 -11.01 -25.43
N SER A 169 -12.43 -10.22 -24.95
CA SER A 169 -12.52 -8.77 -25.19
C SER A 169 -11.91 -7.91 -24.07
N ARG A 170 -11.19 -8.49 -23.12
CA ARG A 170 -10.69 -7.79 -21.94
C ARG A 170 -9.22 -8.06 -21.71
N LEU A 171 -8.52 -7.07 -21.16
CA LEU A 171 -7.17 -7.27 -20.64
C LEU A 171 -7.21 -8.17 -19.38
N VAL A 172 -6.19 -8.98 -19.18
CA VAL A 172 -6.08 -9.94 -18.06
C VAL A 172 -6.28 -9.21 -16.72
N HIS A 173 -5.62 -8.05 -16.48
CA HIS A 173 -5.80 -7.31 -15.24
C HIS A 173 -7.23 -6.79 -15.04
N MET A 174 -7.95 -6.45 -16.13
CA MET A 174 -9.35 -6.05 -16.07
C MET A 174 -10.29 -7.24 -15.80
N ALA A 175 -9.92 -8.43 -16.29
CA ALA A 175 -10.63 -9.67 -15.96
C ALA A 175 -10.43 -10.03 -14.46
N ALA A 176 -9.23 -9.88 -13.94
CA ALA A 176 -8.92 -10.01 -12.52
C ALA A 176 -9.75 -9.03 -11.67
N ALA A 177 -9.73 -7.74 -12.01
CA ALA A 177 -10.53 -6.71 -11.33
C ALA A 177 -12.03 -7.02 -11.34
N ASN A 178 -12.56 -7.52 -12.47
CA ASN A 178 -13.95 -7.94 -12.57
C ASN A 178 -14.28 -9.13 -11.64
N ARG A 179 -13.34 -10.04 -11.44
CA ARG A 179 -13.52 -11.14 -10.49
C ARG A 179 -13.54 -10.61 -9.05
N VAL A 180 -12.58 -9.76 -8.69
CA VAL A 180 -12.48 -9.16 -7.36
C VAL A 180 -13.72 -8.33 -7.02
N SER A 181 -14.25 -7.55 -7.97
CA SER A 181 -15.42 -6.70 -7.73
C SER A 181 -16.67 -7.46 -7.31
N ARG A 182 -16.80 -8.75 -7.67
CA ARG A 182 -17.91 -9.59 -7.24
C ARG A 182 -17.81 -9.97 -5.75
N TYR A 183 -16.59 -10.19 -5.25
CA TYR A 183 -16.34 -10.50 -3.85
C TYR A 183 -16.39 -9.25 -2.95
N ALA A 184 -16.31 -8.06 -3.52
CA ALA A 184 -16.43 -6.80 -2.80
C ALA A 184 -17.89 -6.38 -2.53
N GLN A 185 -18.87 -7.06 -3.15
CA GLN A 185 -20.30 -6.76 -2.96
C GLN A 185 -20.72 -7.01 -1.51
N GLY A 186 -21.46 -6.06 -0.95
CA GLY A 186 -21.93 -6.14 0.44
C GLY A 186 -20.92 -5.67 1.49
N LEU A 187 -19.68 -5.37 1.11
CA LEU A 187 -18.61 -4.95 2.03
C LEU A 187 -18.37 -3.43 2.05
N GLN A 188 -19.33 -2.63 1.58
CA GLN A 188 -19.21 -1.18 1.53
C GLN A 188 -19.21 -0.56 2.92
N GLY A 189 -18.31 0.42 3.10
CA GLY A 189 -18.31 1.29 4.27
C GLY A 189 -19.17 2.55 4.07
N LYS A 190 -19.09 3.47 5.03
CA LYS A 190 -19.91 4.71 5.06
C LYS A 190 -19.63 5.67 3.90
N TYR A 191 -18.44 5.61 3.30
CA TYR A 191 -18.09 6.41 2.13
C TYR A 191 -18.44 5.75 0.80
N GLY A 192 -19.08 4.58 0.82
CA GLY A 192 -19.48 3.84 -0.36
C GLY A 192 -18.40 2.97 -1.00
N TYR A 193 -17.18 2.94 -0.43
CA TYR A 193 -16.10 2.07 -0.90
C TYR A 193 -16.08 0.77 -0.12
N ALA A 194 -15.90 -0.34 -0.86
CA ALA A 194 -15.80 -1.66 -0.27
C ALA A 194 -14.46 -1.85 0.47
N ARG A 195 -14.45 -2.74 1.47
CA ARG A 195 -13.24 -3.15 2.21
C ARG A 195 -12.29 -4.02 1.40
N VAL A 196 -12.73 -4.49 0.25
CA VAL A 196 -11.88 -5.10 -0.77
C VAL A 196 -11.63 -4.08 -1.85
N GLY A 197 -10.41 -3.56 -1.91
CA GLY A 197 -9.95 -2.60 -2.90
C GLY A 197 -9.07 -3.24 -3.96
N LEU A 198 -8.70 -2.46 -4.97
CA LEU A 198 -7.79 -2.87 -6.04
C LEU A 198 -6.47 -2.14 -5.91
N LEU A 199 -5.36 -2.85 -6.15
CA LEU A 199 -4.06 -2.24 -6.33
C LEU A 199 -3.69 -2.31 -7.82
N ALA A 200 -3.27 -1.17 -8.36
CA ALA A 200 -2.82 -1.05 -9.74
C ALA A 200 -1.64 -0.08 -9.87
N SER A 201 -0.83 -0.28 -10.92
CA SER A 201 0.37 0.53 -11.18
C SER A 201 0.07 2.01 -11.37
N ALA A 202 0.78 2.88 -10.66
CA ALA A 202 0.77 4.33 -10.86
C ALA A 202 1.32 4.74 -12.26
N GLY A 203 2.09 3.86 -12.92
CA GLY A 203 2.58 4.06 -14.27
C GLY A 203 1.57 3.71 -15.38
N ALA A 204 0.47 3.04 -15.06
CA ALA A 204 -0.53 2.57 -16.01
C ALA A 204 -1.78 3.47 -16.01
N ALA A 205 -1.67 4.67 -16.58
CA ALA A 205 -2.70 5.71 -16.57
C ALA A 205 -4.07 5.21 -17.07
N ASP A 206 -4.10 4.48 -18.20
CA ASP A 206 -5.34 3.99 -18.79
C ASP A 206 -5.97 2.88 -17.94
N SER A 207 -5.15 2.06 -17.29
CA SER A 207 -5.65 1.07 -16.33
C SER A 207 -6.30 1.74 -15.12
N LEU A 208 -5.66 2.75 -14.52
CA LEU A 208 -6.23 3.48 -13.38
C LEU A 208 -7.56 4.15 -13.73
N ARG A 209 -7.61 4.82 -14.90
CA ARG A 209 -8.84 5.45 -15.41
C ARG A 209 -9.95 4.41 -15.61
N SER A 210 -9.66 3.34 -16.34
CA SER A 210 -10.63 2.29 -16.64
C SER A 210 -11.14 1.58 -15.38
N LEU A 211 -10.26 1.34 -14.40
CA LEU A 211 -10.63 0.74 -13.11
C LEU A 211 -11.55 1.68 -12.32
N ARG A 212 -11.24 2.98 -12.25
CA ARG A 212 -12.08 3.97 -11.55
C ARG A 212 -13.44 4.11 -12.20
N GLU A 213 -13.51 4.24 -13.52
CA GLU A 213 -14.76 4.35 -14.25
C GLU A 213 -15.65 3.11 -14.10
N LYS A 214 -15.06 1.94 -14.21
CA LYS A 214 -15.80 0.67 -14.19
C LYS A 214 -16.19 0.19 -12.79
N TYR A 215 -15.39 0.52 -11.78
CA TYR A 215 -15.58 0.06 -10.40
C TYR A 215 -15.62 1.23 -9.40
N PRO A 216 -16.61 2.14 -9.51
CA PRO A 216 -16.65 3.36 -8.69
C PRO A 216 -16.74 3.09 -7.18
N GLY A 217 -17.31 1.95 -6.78
CA GLY A 217 -17.42 1.53 -5.38
C GLY A 217 -16.20 0.80 -4.81
N LEU A 218 -15.12 0.62 -5.58
CA LEU A 218 -13.88 0.06 -5.07
C LEU A 218 -12.87 1.16 -4.73
N PHE A 219 -12.16 0.96 -3.62
CA PHE A 219 -11.02 1.81 -3.28
C PHE A 219 -9.81 1.40 -4.13
N LEU A 220 -9.11 2.36 -4.72
CA LEU A 220 -7.94 2.11 -5.56
C LEU A 220 -6.66 2.49 -4.81
N LEU A 221 -5.66 1.62 -4.85
CA LEU A 221 -4.30 1.90 -4.39
C LEU A 221 -3.39 1.97 -5.61
N ALA A 222 -2.97 3.19 -5.99
CA ALA A 222 -2.02 3.39 -7.08
C ALA A 222 -0.60 3.13 -6.55
N ASP A 223 0.02 2.03 -6.98
CA ASP A 223 1.31 1.58 -6.47
C ASP A 223 2.47 1.89 -7.41
N GLY A 224 3.68 2.03 -6.82
CA GLY A 224 4.91 2.17 -7.57
C GLY A 224 5.10 3.56 -8.18
N LEU A 225 4.84 4.63 -7.44
CA LEU A 225 5.16 5.99 -7.88
C LEU A 225 6.67 6.17 -8.15
N ASP A 226 7.51 5.35 -7.56
CA ASP A 226 8.96 5.34 -7.71
C ASP A 226 9.44 4.80 -9.07
N TYR A 227 8.58 4.15 -9.84
CA TYR A 227 8.93 3.64 -11.18
C TYR A 227 8.93 4.77 -12.23
N PRO A 228 9.84 4.72 -13.23
CA PRO A 228 10.03 5.80 -14.21
C PRO A 228 8.78 6.19 -15.01
N SER A 229 7.85 5.25 -15.24
CA SER A 229 6.59 5.50 -15.96
C SER A 229 5.52 6.18 -15.11
N ALA A 230 5.71 6.26 -13.78
CA ALA A 230 4.72 6.77 -12.86
C ALA A 230 4.88 8.28 -12.62
N ASN A 231 3.75 8.93 -12.36
CA ASN A 231 3.71 10.32 -11.97
C ASN A 231 2.39 10.66 -11.25
N LEU A 232 2.36 11.80 -10.56
CA LEU A 232 1.19 12.22 -9.78
C LEU A 232 -0.05 12.56 -10.62
N LYS A 233 0.12 12.91 -11.90
CA LYS A 233 -0.99 13.09 -12.83
C LYS A 233 -1.69 11.75 -13.09
N ASN A 234 -0.94 10.68 -13.33
CA ASN A 234 -1.51 9.35 -13.48
C ASN A 234 -2.22 8.89 -12.20
N VAL A 235 -1.57 9.10 -11.04
CA VAL A 235 -2.16 8.81 -9.72
C VAL A 235 -3.53 9.47 -9.55
N SER A 236 -3.71 10.73 -10.02
CA SER A 236 -4.98 11.44 -9.88
C SER A 236 -6.15 10.74 -10.59
N LEU A 237 -5.88 9.92 -11.61
CA LEU A 237 -6.91 9.15 -12.33
C LEU A 237 -7.53 8.02 -11.49
N ALA A 238 -6.90 7.65 -10.37
CA ALA A 238 -7.45 6.66 -9.45
C ALA A 238 -8.57 7.23 -8.56
N PHE A 239 -8.67 8.54 -8.43
CA PHE A 239 -9.64 9.21 -7.56
C PHE A 239 -10.98 9.45 -8.26
N ASP A 240 -12.03 9.56 -7.46
CA ASP A 240 -13.32 10.04 -7.96
C ASP A 240 -13.34 11.57 -8.15
N LYS A 241 -14.47 12.09 -8.63
CA LYS A 241 -14.66 13.53 -8.88
C LYS A 241 -14.59 14.40 -7.62
N LEU A 242 -14.68 13.80 -6.43
CA LEU A 242 -14.59 14.46 -5.12
C LEU A 242 -13.21 14.32 -4.47
N GLY A 243 -12.22 13.80 -5.20
CA GLY A 243 -10.89 13.53 -4.68
C GLY A 243 -10.85 12.39 -3.64
N ARG A 244 -11.74 11.40 -3.76
CA ARG A 244 -11.92 10.30 -2.80
C ARG A 244 -11.69 8.94 -3.45
N GLY A 245 -11.72 7.89 -2.62
CA GLY A 245 -11.73 6.50 -3.07
C GLY A 245 -10.40 5.99 -3.59
N ALA A 246 -9.30 6.70 -3.33
CA ALA A 246 -7.97 6.22 -3.68
C ALA A 246 -6.91 6.70 -2.70
N ALA A 247 -5.77 5.98 -2.73
CA ALA A 247 -4.49 6.35 -2.14
C ALA A 247 -3.38 5.96 -3.13
N TYR A 248 -2.15 6.34 -2.84
CA TYR A 248 -0.99 5.90 -3.62
C TYR A 248 0.18 5.54 -2.71
N CYS A 249 1.07 4.65 -3.21
CA CYS A 249 2.29 4.25 -2.52
C CYS A 249 3.51 4.87 -3.18
N SER A 250 4.44 5.33 -2.36
CA SER A 250 5.79 5.72 -2.72
C SER A 250 6.76 5.28 -1.62
N GLY A 251 7.87 4.69 -1.99
CA GLY A 251 8.87 4.13 -1.08
C GLY A 251 10.22 4.79 -1.25
N GLU A 252 11.01 4.38 -2.24
CA GLU A 252 12.39 4.82 -2.43
C GLU A 252 12.53 6.35 -2.60
N MET A 253 11.62 7.01 -3.29
CA MET A 253 11.62 8.47 -3.39
C MET A 253 11.61 9.15 -2.02
N ILE A 254 11.05 8.50 -1.00
CA ILE A 254 10.94 9.02 0.36
C ILE A 254 12.06 8.48 1.23
N THR A 255 12.18 7.15 1.31
CA THR A 255 13.16 6.50 2.20
C THR A 255 14.61 6.73 1.77
N LEU A 256 14.86 7.04 0.49
CA LEU A 256 16.18 7.38 -0.05
C LEU A 256 16.31 8.84 -0.48
N ALA A 257 15.40 9.73 -0.06
CA ALA A 257 15.44 11.16 -0.41
C ALA A 257 16.74 11.84 0.01
N TRP A 258 17.36 11.36 1.08
CA TRP A 258 18.67 11.82 1.56
C TRP A 258 19.79 11.69 0.52
N ARG A 259 19.72 10.71 -0.39
CA ARG A 259 20.74 10.56 -1.47
C ARG A 259 20.79 11.75 -2.42
N GLN A 260 19.68 12.44 -2.60
CA GLN A 260 19.60 13.66 -3.43
C GLN A 260 19.82 14.93 -2.62
N LYS A 261 19.93 14.82 -1.30
CA LYS A 261 20.10 15.93 -0.36
C LYS A 261 21.13 15.56 0.72
N PRO A 262 22.40 15.36 0.34
CA PRO A 262 23.42 14.80 1.23
C PRO A 262 23.73 15.65 2.48
N ASP A 263 23.45 16.96 2.42
CA ASP A 263 23.66 17.89 3.53
C ASP A 263 22.46 18.02 4.47
N MET A 264 21.38 17.26 4.21
CA MET A 264 20.16 17.29 4.99
C MET A 264 20.04 16.02 5.83
N ASP A 265 19.53 16.13 7.06
CA ASP A 265 19.15 14.98 7.87
C ASP A 265 18.24 14.03 7.06
N PRO A 266 18.46 12.71 7.08
CA PRO A 266 17.71 11.75 6.28
C PRO A 266 16.20 11.80 6.50
N VAL A 267 15.76 12.03 7.75
CA VAL A 267 14.33 12.15 8.06
C VAL A 267 13.77 13.45 7.50
N GLU A 268 14.50 14.58 7.66
CA GLU A 268 14.09 15.85 7.08
C GLU A 268 14.03 15.82 5.55
N ALA A 269 14.96 15.10 4.90
CA ALA A 269 14.90 14.87 3.46
C ALA A 269 13.64 14.12 3.04
N ALA A 270 13.26 13.07 3.79
CA ALA A 270 12.03 12.32 3.57
C ALA A 270 10.77 13.20 3.77
N LEU A 271 10.74 14.01 4.83
CA LEU A 271 9.65 14.97 5.10
C LEU A 271 9.49 16.00 3.96
N ALA A 272 10.60 16.51 3.45
CA ALA A 272 10.59 17.44 2.32
C ALA A 272 10.03 16.80 1.05
N GLU A 273 10.36 15.53 0.80
CA GLU A 273 9.83 14.78 -0.35
C GLU A 273 8.32 14.51 -0.20
N VAL A 274 7.86 14.13 0.97
CA VAL A 274 6.41 13.97 1.25
C VAL A 274 5.66 15.28 0.96
N ARG A 275 6.16 16.43 1.43
CA ARG A 275 5.57 17.75 1.14
C ARG A 275 5.54 18.06 -0.36
N ARG A 276 6.60 17.69 -1.09
CA ARG A 276 6.69 17.85 -2.55
C ARG A 276 5.61 17.03 -3.26
N GLN A 277 5.46 15.76 -2.89
CA GLN A 277 4.45 14.88 -3.48
C GLN A 277 3.03 15.34 -3.14
N GLN A 278 2.77 15.71 -1.89
CA GLN A 278 1.47 16.25 -1.46
C GLN A 278 1.08 17.50 -2.26
N LYS A 279 2.00 18.47 -2.37
CA LYS A 279 1.79 19.68 -3.19
C LYS A 279 1.61 19.33 -4.67
N GLY A 280 2.36 18.35 -5.17
CA GLY A 280 2.29 17.88 -6.55
C GLY A 280 0.92 17.29 -6.90
N LEU A 281 0.38 16.42 -6.04
CA LEU A 281 -0.94 15.83 -6.24
C LEU A 281 -2.06 16.86 -6.10
N GLY A 282 -1.91 17.82 -5.19
CA GLY A 282 -2.87 18.92 -4.99
C GLY A 282 -3.06 19.84 -6.21
N ARG A 283 -2.21 19.74 -7.24
CA ARG A 283 -2.40 20.41 -8.54
C ARG A 283 -3.49 19.76 -9.40
N TYR A 284 -3.80 18.51 -9.14
CA TYR A 284 -4.74 17.69 -9.91
C TYR A 284 -6.02 17.37 -9.14
N LEU A 285 -5.99 17.44 -7.81
CA LEU A 285 -7.06 17.02 -6.93
C LEU A 285 -7.32 18.03 -5.81
N THR A 286 -8.60 18.23 -5.51
CA THR A 286 -9.04 18.87 -4.27
C THR A 286 -9.63 17.79 -3.37
N PHE A 287 -9.10 17.62 -2.17
CA PHE A 287 -9.66 16.69 -1.18
C PHE A 287 -10.82 17.35 -0.44
N LEU A 288 -12.03 16.86 -0.69
CA LEU A 288 -13.27 17.32 -0.08
C LEU A 288 -13.74 16.45 1.09
#